data_eae9062691175304e829935daa602f7a
#
_entry.id   eae9062691175304e829935daa602f7a
#
_cell.length_a   1.000
_cell.length_b   1.000
_cell.length_c   1.000
_cell.angle_alpha   90.00
_cell.angle_beta   90.00
_cell.angle_gamma   90.00
#
_symmetry.space_group_name_H-M   'P 1'
#
loop_
_entity.id
_entity.type
_entity.pdbx_description
1 polymer ?
#
loop_
_entity_poly.entity_id
_entity_poly.type
_entity_poly.pdbx_seq_one_letter_code
_entity_poly.pdbx_strand_id
1 'polypeptide(L)'
;EVLDVQLGAFLMLLRVKEESIDELAGFVQATKDQLHFEPLDVDLDWSSYAGKRKHYPWFLLAALTLAQHGHKIVMHGASGHTLNRVYTEQVLEYLGY
;
A
#
# COMPACT_ATOMS: atom_id res chain seq x y z
N GLU A 1 -11.54 10.63 23.43
CA GLU A 1 -11.09 11.24 22.18
C GLU A 1 -9.59 11.52 22.24
N VAL A 2 -8.87 11.15 21.20
CA VAL A 2 -7.41 11.33 21.12
C VAL A 2 -7.08 12.70 20.51
N LEU A 3 -6.29 13.48 21.22
CA LEU A 3 -5.82 14.77 20.72
C LEU A 3 -4.70 14.57 19.68
N ASP A 4 -4.57 15.50 18.74
CA ASP A 4 -3.55 15.44 17.70
C ASP A 4 -2.12 15.36 18.26
N VAL A 5 -1.85 16.05 19.36
CA VAL A 5 -0.56 16.00 20.06
C VAL A 5 -0.30 14.59 20.60
N GLN A 6 -1.31 13.96 21.18
CA GLN A 6 -1.22 12.59 21.68
C GLN A 6 -0.99 11.60 20.55
N LEU A 7 -1.69 11.76 19.43
CA LEU A 7 -1.52 10.93 18.24
C LEU A 7 -0.11 11.07 17.69
N GLY A 8 0.39 12.30 17.56
CA GLY A 8 1.76 12.56 17.10
C GLY A 8 2.81 11.91 17.99
N ALA A 9 2.66 12.04 19.30
CA ALA A 9 3.55 11.40 20.27
C ALA A 9 3.52 9.87 20.16
N PHE A 10 2.33 9.30 20.04
CA PHE A 10 2.17 7.86 19.85
C PHE A 10 2.86 7.36 18.58
N LEU A 11 2.67 8.04 17.46
CA LEU A 11 3.28 7.65 16.18
C LEU A 11 4.82 7.74 16.24
N MET A 12 5.34 8.78 16.90
CA MET A 12 6.79 8.93 17.09
C MET A 12 7.37 7.79 17.94
N LEU A 13 6.71 7.47 19.04
CA LEU A 13 7.16 6.39 19.92
C LEU A 13 7.07 5.02 19.24
N LEU A 14 6.01 4.81 18.43
CA LEU A 14 5.84 3.60 17.65
C LEU A 14 6.97 3.44 16.63
N ARG A 15 7.39 4.52 16.00
CA ARG A 15 8.50 4.52 15.05
C ARG A 15 9.83 4.15 15.73
N VAL A 16 10.07 4.68 16.92
CA VAL A 16 11.30 4.40 17.69
C VAL A 16 11.32 2.97 18.22
N LYS A 17 10.19 2.49 18.71
CA LYS A 17 10.04 1.13 19.23
C LYS A 17 10.03 0.08 18.13
N GLU A 18 9.55 0.44 16.96
CA GLU A 18 9.16 -0.42 15.84
C GLU A 18 7.91 -1.26 16.14
N GLU A 19 7.11 -1.48 15.13
CA GLU A 19 5.84 -2.17 15.22
C GLU A 19 6.04 -3.68 15.41
N SER A 20 5.24 -4.28 16.27
CA SER A 20 5.11 -5.74 16.30
C SER A 20 4.12 -6.21 15.23
N ILE A 21 4.17 -7.50 14.92
CA ILE A 21 3.22 -8.12 13.97
C ILE A 21 1.78 -7.96 14.46
N ASP A 22 1.56 -8.15 15.76
CA ASP A 22 0.22 -8.03 16.37
C ASP A 22 -0.30 -6.59 16.32
N GLU A 23 0.56 -5.61 16.59
CA GLU A 23 0.20 -4.20 16.48
C GLU A 23 -0.17 -3.82 15.04
N LEU A 24 0.64 -4.26 14.08
CA LEU A 24 0.37 -4.02 12.67
C LEU A 24 -0.94 -4.68 12.23
N ALA A 25 -1.18 -5.91 12.64
CA ALA A 25 -2.44 -6.62 12.36
C ALA A 25 -3.64 -5.88 12.95
N GLY A 26 -3.49 -5.35 14.17
CA GLY A 26 -4.54 -4.55 14.84
C GLY A 26 -4.86 -3.27 14.07
N PHE A 27 -3.84 -2.54 13.60
CA PHE A 27 -4.05 -1.33 12.80
C PHE A 27 -4.73 -1.64 11.47
N VAL A 28 -4.32 -2.71 10.80
CA VAL A 28 -4.94 -3.13 9.54
C VAL A 28 -6.42 -3.48 9.76
N GLN A 29 -6.72 -4.25 10.81
CA GLN A 29 -8.09 -4.63 11.13
C GLN A 29 -8.95 -3.41 11.46
N ALA A 30 -8.46 -2.51 12.29
CA ALA A 30 -9.17 -1.28 12.64
C ALA A 30 -9.45 -0.40 11.41
N THR A 31 -8.50 -0.32 10.49
CA THR A 31 -8.66 0.42 9.23
C THR A 31 -9.75 -0.23 8.38
N LYS A 32 -9.74 -1.55 8.26
CA LYS A 32 -10.78 -2.28 7.51
C LYS A 32 -12.17 -2.06 8.10
N ASP A 33 -12.29 -2.05 9.43
CA ASP A 33 -13.56 -1.83 10.10
C ASP A 33 -14.12 -0.43 9.87
N GLN A 34 -13.28 0.55 9.61
CA GLN A 34 -13.68 1.93 9.29
C GLN A 34 -14.06 2.12 7.83
N LEU A 35 -13.63 1.24 6.95
CA LEU A 35 -13.92 1.34 5.52
C LEU A 35 -15.27 0.69 5.22
N HIS A 36 -16.15 1.46 4.61
CA HIS A 36 -17.51 1.03 4.26
C HIS A 36 -17.63 0.83 2.74
N PHE A 37 -16.96 -0.19 2.23
CA PHE A 37 -17.12 -0.58 0.84
C PHE A 37 -17.33 -2.09 0.71
N GLU A 38 -17.94 -2.50 -0.38
CA GLU A 38 -18.17 -3.91 -0.64
C GLU A 38 -16.84 -4.61 -0.95
N PRO A 39 -16.64 -5.85 -0.44
CA PRO A 39 -15.48 -6.64 -0.79
C PRO A 39 -15.40 -6.87 -2.29
N LEU A 40 -14.23 -6.68 -2.85
CA LEU A 40 -13.99 -6.98 -4.26
C LEU A 40 -13.72 -8.48 -4.43
N ASP A 41 -14.28 -9.06 -5.49
CA ASP A 41 -14.02 -10.45 -5.86
C ASP A 41 -12.69 -10.53 -6.60
N VAL A 42 -11.62 -10.60 -5.85
CA VAL A 42 -10.25 -10.69 -6.37
C VAL A 42 -9.47 -11.81 -5.70
N ASP A 43 -8.51 -12.36 -6.44
CA ASP A 43 -7.64 -13.42 -5.94
C ASP A 43 -6.50 -12.86 -5.08
N LEU A 44 -6.04 -11.66 -5.40
CA LEU A 44 -4.91 -11.00 -4.74
C LEU A 44 -5.15 -9.51 -4.58
N ASP A 45 -5.05 -9.04 -3.36
CA ASP A 45 -5.02 -7.63 -3.00
C ASP A 45 -3.56 -7.24 -2.73
N TRP A 46 -2.99 -6.43 -3.61
CA TRP A 46 -1.58 -6.09 -3.58
C TRP A 46 -1.37 -4.61 -3.31
N SER A 47 -0.94 -4.28 -2.11
CA SER A 47 -0.53 -2.92 -1.81
C SER A 47 0.80 -2.62 -2.47
N SER A 48 0.88 -1.50 -3.16
CA SER A 48 2.08 -1.05 -3.82
C SER A 48 2.62 0.23 -3.19
N TYR A 49 3.91 0.34 -3.17
CA TYR A 49 4.59 1.50 -2.66
C TYR A 49 5.76 1.84 -3.57
N ALA A 50 6.04 3.12 -3.76
CA ALA A 50 7.13 3.59 -4.61
C ALA A 50 8.53 3.07 -4.18
N GLY A 51 8.59 2.42 -3.05
CA GLY A 51 9.78 1.75 -2.56
C GLY A 51 10.97 2.65 -2.47
N LYS A 52 12.00 2.27 -3.17
CA LYS A 52 13.29 2.95 -3.10
C LYS A 52 13.46 3.92 -4.26
N ARG A 53 13.20 5.19 -3.99
CA ARG A 53 13.60 6.32 -4.86
C ARG A 53 13.44 6.08 -6.37
N LYS A 54 14.55 5.85 -7.07
CA LYS A 54 14.60 5.77 -8.54
C LYS A 54 14.52 4.34 -9.10
N HIS A 55 14.25 3.36 -8.26
CA HIS A 55 14.11 1.99 -8.74
C HIS A 55 12.75 1.77 -9.39
N TYR A 56 12.73 1.08 -10.50
CA TYR A 56 11.51 0.70 -11.18
C TYR A 56 10.77 -0.38 -10.39
N PRO A 57 9.44 -0.38 -10.44
CA PRO A 57 8.64 -1.39 -9.73
C PRO A 57 8.61 -2.71 -10.51
N TRP A 58 9.69 -3.46 -10.44
CA TRP A 58 9.86 -4.72 -11.16
C TRP A 58 8.81 -5.77 -10.81
N PHE A 59 8.22 -5.69 -9.62
CA PHE A 59 7.12 -6.57 -9.21
C PHE A 59 5.90 -6.49 -10.15
N LEU A 60 5.77 -5.42 -10.93
CA LEU A 60 4.72 -5.31 -11.94
C LEU A 60 4.79 -6.43 -12.97
N LEU A 61 5.97 -6.89 -13.30
CA LEU A 61 6.12 -8.01 -14.24
C LEU A 61 5.47 -9.27 -13.67
N ALA A 62 5.64 -9.53 -12.38
CA ALA A 62 4.99 -10.65 -11.70
C ALA A 62 3.46 -10.47 -11.67
N ALA A 63 2.99 -9.27 -11.35
CA ALA A 63 1.56 -8.97 -11.31
C ALA A 63 0.91 -9.13 -12.69
N LEU A 64 1.52 -8.61 -13.75
CA LEU A 64 1.01 -8.74 -15.12
C LEU A 64 1.03 -10.19 -15.59
N THR A 65 2.06 -10.94 -15.23
CA THR A 65 2.13 -12.39 -15.55
C THR A 65 0.99 -13.16 -14.88
N LEU A 66 0.73 -12.89 -13.61
CA LEU A 66 -0.39 -13.51 -12.89
C LEU A 66 -1.73 -13.14 -13.52
N ALA A 67 -1.91 -11.88 -13.90
CA ALA A 67 -3.13 -11.42 -14.56
C ALA A 67 -3.35 -12.12 -15.92
N GLN A 68 -2.28 -12.34 -16.69
CA GLN A 68 -2.35 -13.07 -17.95
C GLN A 68 -2.76 -14.53 -17.76
N HIS A 69 -2.48 -15.09 -16.59
CA HIS A 69 -2.89 -16.46 -16.25
C HIS A 69 -4.29 -16.55 -15.61
N GLY A 70 -5.06 -15.48 -15.67
CA GLY A 70 -6.45 -15.48 -15.22
C GLY A 70 -6.67 -15.10 -13.77
N HIS A 71 -5.63 -14.71 -13.03
CA HIS A 71 -5.77 -14.23 -11.66
C HIS A 71 -6.27 -12.80 -11.63
N LYS A 72 -7.24 -12.53 -10.78
CA LYS A 72 -7.78 -11.19 -10.56
C LYS A 72 -6.97 -10.49 -9.49
N ILE A 73 -6.30 -9.40 -9.83
CA ILE A 73 -5.42 -8.66 -8.93
C ILE A 73 -5.92 -7.23 -8.79
N VAL A 74 -6.10 -6.79 -7.56
CA VAL A 74 -6.29 -5.38 -7.24
C VAL A 74 -4.98 -4.83 -6.70
N MET A 75 -4.52 -3.75 -7.31
CA MET A 75 -3.35 -3.02 -6.81
C MET A 75 -3.79 -1.65 -6.32
N HIS A 76 -3.28 -1.27 -5.19
CA HIS A 76 -3.55 0.05 -4.61
C HIS A 76 -2.29 0.63 -3.99
N GLY A 77 -2.26 1.93 -3.86
CA GLY A 77 -1.12 2.62 -3.30
C GLY A 77 -1.30 4.13 -3.35
N ALA A 78 -0.29 4.83 -2.93
CA ALA A 78 -0.26 6.28 -2.96
C ALA A 78 0.80 6.79 -3.94
N SER A 79 0.53 7.91 -4.57
CA SER A 79 1.45 8.55 -5.50
C SER A 79 1.62 10.03 -5.16
N GLY A 80 2.67 10.65 -5.68
CA GLY A 80 2.86 12.09 -5.60
C GLY A 80 3.42 12.64 -4.29
N HIS A 81 3.73 11.81 -3.30
CA HIS A 81 4.19 12.27 -1.99
C HIS A 81 5.62 12.78 -1.97
N THR A 82 6.47 12.25 -2.81
CA THR A 82 7.90 12.54 -2.79
C THR A 82 8.40 12.75 -4.20
N LEU A 83 9.16 13.84 -4.39
CA LEU A 83 9.77 14.13 -5.67
C LEU A 83 10.86 13.09 -6.01
N ASN A 84 11.06 12.88 -7.30
CA ASN A 84 12.09 11.99 -7.83
C ASN A 84 11.92 10.50 -7.48
N ARG A 85 10.70 10.07 -7.22
CA ARG A 85 10.35 8.65 -7.09
C ARG A 85 9.56 8.18 -8.30
N VAL A 86 9.78 6.92 -8.68
CA VAL A 86 8.99 6.26 -9.72
C VAL A 86 7.83 5.54 -9.05
N TYR A 87 6.62 5.95 -9.37
CA TYR A 87 5.40 5.37 -8.82
C TYR A 87 4.83 4.32 -9.78
N THR A 88 4.24 3.29 -9.22
CA THR A 88 3.63 2.18 -9.96
C THR A 88 2.59 2.66 -10.97
N GLU A 89 1.75 3.61 -10.58
CA GLU A 89 0.72 4.19 -11.43
C GLU A 89 1.31 4.79 -12.71
N GLN A 90 2.39 5.54 -12.57
CA GLN A 90 3.07 6.16 -13.71
C GLN A 90 3.61 5.12 -14.70
N VAL A 91 4.14 4.02 -14.19
CA VAL A 91 4.66 2.95 -15.03
C VAL A 91 3.52 2.23 -15.75
N LEU A 92 2.41 1.98 -15.07
CA LEU A 92 1.23 1.38 -15.67
C LEU A 92 0.65 2.25 -16.79
N GLU A 93 0.54 3.54 -16.57
CA GLU A 93 0.10 4.50 -17.60
C GLU A 93 1.03 4.47 -18.81
N TYR A 94 2.32 4.48 -18.59
CA TYR A 94 3.32 4.41 -19.66
C TYR A 94 3.18 3.12 -20.48
N LEU A 95 2.87 2.00 -19.84
CA LEU A 95 2.66 0.71 -20.48
C LEU A 95 1.27 0.58 -21.15
N GLY A 96 0.37 1.54 -20.94
CA GLY A 96 -0.96 1.54 -21.56
C GLY A 96 -2.04 0.81 -20.77
N TYR A 97 -1.83 0.67 -19.47
CA TYR A 97 -2.82 0.04 -18.58
C TYR A 97 -3.64 1.03 -17.76
#